data_03f256d8cd452e5c4ee324da29a878f2
#
_entry.id   03f256d8cd452e5c4ee324da29a878f2
#
_cell.length_a   1.000
_cell.length_b   1.000
_cell.length_c   1.000
_cell.angle_alpha   90.00
_cell.angle_beta   90.00
_cell.angle_gamma   90.00
#
_symmetry.space_group_name_H-M   'P 1'
#
loop_
_entity.id
_entity.type
_entity.pdbx_description
1 polymer ?
#
loop_
_entity_poly.entity_id
_entity_poly.type
_entity_poly.pdbx_seq_one_letter_code
_entity_poly.pdbx_strand_id
1 'polypeptide(L)'
;MSGKLYGVGLGPGDPSLMTVRAVEVISEADVIAYHSARHGRSIARSIAAKHLRADQIEERLMYPLTTETTDHPGGYKGAMEEFYAEASERLAAHLDAGRTVAVLAEGDPLFYGSYMHMHKRLVDRYDTEVVPGVTSVSAAAARLGTPLVEGEEVLTILPGTLPEEELTARLAATDVAVVMKLGRTFTKVRSALESSGRLGEARYVERATMPGERIGELADVEPESVPYFSVAVLPSQVDTERPEARERGEVVVVGTGPAGPLWLTPETRGALAAADDLVGYTTYLDRVPQRAGQVRHGSDNRVESERAEFALDLARRGRRVAVVSGGDPGVFAMATAVLEVAAQDEYADVPVRVLPGVTAANAAAARAGAPLGHDYATISLSDRLKPWEVIAERLRAAASADLVLALYNPGSRSRTWQVSKARELLLEHRAPDTPVVVARDVGGSGERVRIVRLADLDPAEVDMRTILLVGSSQTRVVRRGDGEQIVWTPRRYPEA
;
A
#
# COMPACT_ATOMS: atom_id res chain seq x y z
N MET A 1 2.74 47.13 -22.58
CA MET A 1 3.26 45.95 -21.83
C MET A 1 2.04 45.07 -21.55
N SER A 2 2.14 43.80 -21.78
CA SER A 2 1.08 42.85 -21.40
C SER A 2 0.90 42.83 -19.87
N GLY A 3 -0.30 42.62 -19.40
CA GLY A 3 -0.60 42.49 -17.97
C GLY A 3 0.05 41.25 -17.33
N LYS A 4 -0.07 41.11 -16.01
CA LYS A 4 0.45 40.00 -15.25
C LYS A 4 -0.68 39.17 -14.67
N LEU A 5 -0.57 37.83 -14.75
CA LEU A 5 -1.53 36.87 -14.20
C LEU A 5 -1.03 36.30 -12.87
N TYR A 6 -1.89 36.32 -11.86
CA TYR A 6 -1.64 35.70 -10.59
C TYR A 6 -2.67 34.55 -10.36
N GLY A 7 -2.19 33.35 -10.00
CA GLY A 7 -3.02 32.34 -9.37
C GLY A 7 -2.87 32.45 -7.87
N VAL A 8 -3.93 32.81 -7.16
CA VAL A 8 -3.84 33.18 -5.75
C VAL A 8 -4.54 32.17 -4.86
N GLY A 9 -3.75 31.48 -4.01
CA GLY A 9 -4.24 30.58 -2.99
C GLY A 9 -4.80 31.33 -1.77
N LEU A 10 -6.05 31.06 -1.46
CA LEU A 10 -6.76 31.75 -0.36
C LEU A 10 -6.76 30.94 0.96
N GLY A 11 -6.16 29.76 0.96
CA GLY A 11 -6.28 28.86 2.10
C GLY A 11 -7.63 28.16 2.14
N PRO A 12 -7.87 27.37 3.22
CA PRO A 12 -8.96 26.40 3.28
C PRO A 12 -10.35 26.98 3.57
N GLY A 13 -10.41 28.24 4.03
CA GLY A 13 -11.70 28.87 4.32
C GLY A 13 -11.67 30.06 5.28
N ASP A 14 -10.87 30.00 6.34
CA ASP A 14 -10.68 31.15 7.24
C ASP A 14 -9.79 32.20 6.56
N PRO A 15 -10.27 33.45 6.40
CA PRO A 15 -9.46 34.54 5.83
C PRO A 15 -8.12 34.80 6.54
N SER A 16 -8.00 34.46 7.82
CA SER A 16 -6.74 34.60 8.58
C SER A 16 -5.66 33.61 8.15
N LEU A 17 -6.00 32.58 7.38
CA LEU A 17 -5.07 31.60 6.81
C LEU A 17 -4.59 31.97 5.41
N MET A 18 -4.98 33.13 4.89
CA MET A 18 -4.39 33.67 3.67
C MET A 18 -2.95 34.07 3.94
N THR A 19 -2.07 33.84 2.95
CA THR A 19 -0.70 34.34 3.06
C THR A 19 -0.67 35.85 2.91
N VAL A 20 0.32 36.51 3.51
CA VAL A 20 0.53 37.98 3.35
C VAL A 20 0.64 38.32 1.87
N ARG A 21 1.36 37.52 1.08
CA ARG A 21 1.49 37.69 -0.36
C ARG A 21 0.15 37.65 -1.10
N ALA A 22 -0.73 36.74 -0.70
CA ALA A 22 -2.08 36.66 -1.29
C ALA A 22 -2.88 37.93 -1.04
N VAL A 23 -2.82 38.47 0.17
CA VAL A 23 -3.49 39.74 0.53
C VAL A 23 -2.93 40.92 -0.28
N GLU A 24 -1.60 41.02 -0.42
CA GLU A 24 -0.94 42.06 -1.24
C GLU A 24 -1.42 42.00 -2.69
N VAL A 25 -1.31 40.82 -3.33
CA VAL A 25 -1.70 40.65 -4.73
C VAL A 25 -3.19 40.95 -4.95
N ILE A 26 -4.07 40.52 -4.06
CA ILE A 26 -5.50 40.82 -4.16
C ILE A 26 -5.78 42.30 -4.05
N SER A 27 -5.10 43.00 -3.13
CA SER A 27 -5.29 44.43 -2.94
C SER A 27 -4.73 45.28 -4.06
N GLU A 28 -3.75 44.79 -4.82
CA GLU A 28 -3.08 45.52 -5.91
C GLU A 28 -3.67 45.21 -7.30
N ALA A 29 -4.27 44.05 -7.50
CA ALA A 29 -4.79 43.59 -8.79
C ALA A 29 -5.89 44.53 -9.35
N ASP A 30 -5.88 44.74 -10.67
CA ASP A 30 -6.95 45.48 -11.38
C ASP A 30 -8.21 44.63 -11.55
N VAL A 31 -8.02 43.31 -11.73
CA VAL A 31 -9.07 42.34 -11.98
C VAL A 31 -9.02 41.20 -10.97
N ILE A 32 -10.15 40.91 -10.36
CA ILE A 32 -10.33 39.79 -9.46
C ILE A 32 -11.23 38.74 -10.14
N ALA A 33 -10.61 37.66 -10.59
CA ALA A 33 -11.31 36.55 -11.22
C ALA A 33 -11.57 35.42 -10.21
N TYR A 34 -12.78 34.86 -10.23
CA TYR A 34 -13.15 33.78 -9.34
C TYR A 34 -14.20 32.84 -9.93
N HIS A 35 -14.13 31.58 -9.57
CA HIS A 35 -15.12 30.59 -9.97
C HIS A 35 -16.40 30.74 -9.13
N SER A 36 -17.54 30.50 -9.77
CA SER A 36 -18.83 30.47 -9.08
C SER A 36 -19.71 29.34 -9.60
N ALA A 37 -20.58 28.82 -8.74
CA ALA A 37 -21.65 27.95 -9.17
C ALA A 37 -22.79 28.78 -9.86
N ARG A 38 -23.72 28.11 -10.56
CA ARG A 38 -24.85 28.76 -11.24
C ARG A 38 -25.69 29.66 -10.33
N HIS A 39 -25.82 29.32 -9.04
CA HIS A 39 -26.51 30.17 -8.05
C HIS A 39 -25.75 31.45 -7.67
N GLY A 40 -24.58 31.70 -8.30
CA GLY A 40 -23.83 32.95 -8.19
C GLY A 40 -22.95 33.10 -6.93
N ARG A 41 -22.93 32.15 -6.02
CA ARG A 41 -22.06 32.18 -4.83
C ARG A 41 -20.69 31.62 -5.16
N SER A 42 -19.64 32.29 -4.66
CA SER A 42 -18.26 31.87 -4.73
C SER A 42 -17.65 31.89 -3.32
N ILE A 43 -17.11 30.74 -2.92
CA ILE A 43 -16.40 30.63 -1.64
C ILE A 43 -15.11 31.41 -1.71
N ALA A 44 -14.34 31.29 -2.79
CA ALA A 44 -13.11 32.05 -3.00
C ALA A 44 -13.34 33.55 -2.83
N ARG A 45 -14.35 34.10 -3.50
CA ARG A 45 -14.69 35.52 -3.36
C ARG A 45 -15.06 35.89 -1.92
N SER A 46 -15.78 35.00 -1.22
CA SER A 46 -16.19 35.27 0.18
C SER A 46 -15.00 35.29 1.15
N ILE A 47 -14.01 34.43 0.94
CA ILE A 47 -12.76 34.44 1.72
C ILE A 47 -12.00 35.75 1.52
N ALA A 48 -11.86 36.21 0.27
CA ALA A 48 -11.13 37.42 -0.09
C ALA A 48 -11.88 38.73 0.22
N ALA A 49 -13.17 38.67 0.55
CA ALA A 49 -14.07 39.82 0.59
C ALA A 49 -13.57 41.05 1.35
N LYS A 50 -12.84 40.86 2.46
CA LYS A 50 -12.29 41.96 3.27
C LYS A 50 -11.10 42.72 2.62
N HIS A 51 -10.50 42.14 1.59
CA HIS A 51 -9.32 42.63 0.93
C HIS A 51 -9.61 43.15 -0.49
N LEU A 52 -10.87 43.06 -0.92
CA LEU A 52 -11.29 43.62 -2.23
C LEU A 52 -11.51 45.11 -2.15
N ARG A 53 -11.11 45.83 -3.20
CA ARG A 53 -11.37 47.25 -3.38
C ARG A 53 -12.61 47.49 -4.26
N ALA A 54 -13.28 48.57 -4.08
CA ALA A 54 -14.51 48.89 -4.80
C ALA A 54 -14.31 49.24 -6.30
N ASP A 55 -13.07 49.60 -6.68
CA ASP A 55 -12.68 49.97 -8.05
C ASP A 55 -12.16 48.81 -8.90
N GLN A 56 -12.04 47.60 -8.32
CA GLN A 56 -11.57 46.42 -9.04
C GLN A 56 -12.65 45.85 -9.98
N ILE A 57 -12.22 45.32 -11.11
CA ILE A 57 -13.08 44.58 -12.01
C ILE A 57 -13.28 43.18 -11.47
N GLU A 58 -14.49 42.79 -11.16
CA GLU A 58 -14.83 41.40 -10.77
C GLU A 58 -15.15 40.57 -12.02
N GLU A 59 -14.29 39.58 -12.34
CA GLU A 59 -14.46 38.65 -13.45
C GLU A 59 -15.00 37.30 -12.94
N ARG A 60 -16.29 37.11 -13.08
CA ARG A 60 -16.95 35.88 -12.60
C ARG A 60 -16.90 34.77 -13.65
N LEU A 61 -16.21 33.67 -13.32
CA LEU A 61 -16.09 32.46 -14.12
C LEU A 61 -17.13 31.42 -13.65
N MET A 62 -18.28 31.41 -14.30
CA MET A 62 -19.40 30.57 -13.86
C MET A 62 -19.30 29.17 -14.46
N TYR A 63 -19.17 28.14 -13.61
CA TYR A 63 -19.16 26.75 -14.05
C TYR A 63 -20.44 26.39 -14.85
N PRO A 64 -20.30 25.73 -16.01
CA PRO A 64 -21.45 25.24 -16.77
C PRO A 64 -22.18 24.12 -16.03
N LEU A 65 -21.43 23.35 -15.24
CA LEU A 65 -21.88 22.17 -14.48
C LEU A 65 -21.16 22.11 -13.16
N THR A 66 -21.88 21.80 -12.10
CA THR A 66 -21.27 21.52 -10.78
C THR A 66 -21.44 20.07 -10.38
N THR A 67 -22.66 19.57 -10.45
CA THR A 67 -23.02 18.20 -10.03
C THR A 67 -24.06 17.55 -10.95
N GLU A 68 -24.43 18.19 -12.03
CA GLU A 68 -25.52 17.79 -12.92
C GLU A 68 -25.03 16.86 -14.05
N THR A 69 -25.92 16.09 -14.63
CA THR A 69 -25.70 15.40 -15.91
C THR A 69 -25.67 16.42 -17.04
N THR A 70 -24.91 16.15 -18.10
CA THR A 70 -24.75 17.06 -19.23
C THR A 70 -25.12 16.36 -20.53
N ASP A 71 -25.78 17.10 -21.42
CA ASP A 71 -26.04 16.67 -22.81
C ASP A 71 -24.89 17.02 -23.77
N HIS A 72 -23.77 17.53 -23.24
CA HIS A 72 -22.60 17.87 -24.05
C HIS A 72 -22.04 16.61 -24.75
N PRO A 73 -21.73 16.64 -26.07
CA PRO A 73 -21.24 15.47 -26.80
C PRO A 73 -19.97 14.84 -26.21
N GLY A 74 -19.09 15.64 -25.61
CA GLY A 74 -17.88 15.20 -24.90
C GLY A 74 -18.11 14.88 -23.42
N GLY A 75 -19.37 14.81 -22.97
CA GLY A 75 -19.72 14.60 -21.57
C GLY A 75 -19.19 15.71 -20.65
N TYR A 76 -19.06 15.41 -19.35
CA TYR A 76 -18.55 16.35 -18.35
C TYR A 76 -17.16 16.90 -18.71
N LYS A 77 -16.26 16.04 -19.18
CA LYS A 77 -14.90 16.44 -19.57
C LYS A 77 -14.89 17.45 -20.70
N GLY A 78 -15.69 17.23 -21.74
CA GLY A 78 -15.80 18.14 -22.89
C GLY A 78 -16.36 19.51 -22.47
N ALA A 79 -17.45 19.53 -21.70
CA ALA A 79 -18.05 20.78 -21.21
C ALA A 79 -17.08 21.60 -20.34
N MET A 80 -16.29 20.93 -19.50
CA MET A 80 -15.30 21.62 -18.67
C MET A 80 -14.09 22.12 -19.48
N GLU A 81 -13.67 21.39 -20.51
CA GLU A 81 -12.59 21.81 -21.42
C GLU A 81 -12.96 23.09 -22.18
N GLU A 82 -14.19 23.14 -22.72
CA GLU A 82 -14.73 24.33 -23.39
C GLU A 82 -14.84 25.52 -22.44
N PHE A 83 -15.33 25.29 -21.24
CA PHE A 83 -15.39 26.31 -20.19
C PHE A 83 -14.02 26.89 -19.85
N TYR A 84 -13.00 26.05 -19.66
CA TYR A 84 -11.66 26.56 -19.35
C TYR A 84 -11.02 27.28 -20.53
N ALA A 85 -11.32 26.90 -21.77
CA ALA A 85 -10.87 27.62 -22.95
C ALA A 85 -11.49 29.02 -22.99
N GLU A 86 -12.82 29.12 -22.86
CA GLU A 86 -13.53 30.41 -22.83
C GLU A 86 -13.06 31.29 -21.65
N ALA A 87 -12.96 30.73 -20.44
CA ALA A 87 -12.46 31.45 -19.27
C ALA A 87 -11.04 32.01 -19.51
N SER A 88 -10.17 31.22 -20.14
CA SER A 88 -8.81 31.64 -20.44
C SER A 88 -8.77 32.83 -21.41
N GLU A 89 -9.60 32.83 -22.47
CA GLU A 89 -9.65 33.96 -23.40
C GLU A 89 -10.25 35.22 -22.74
N ARG A 90 -11.19 35.11 -21.83
CA ARG A 90 -11.70 36.24 -21.05
C ARG A 90 -10.59 36.88 -20.18
N LEU A 91 -9.78 36.04 -19.52
CA LEU A 91 -8.62 36.49 -18.75
C LEU A 91 -7.55 37.11 -19.67
N ALA A 92 -7.30 36.50 -20.84
CA ALA A 92 -6.37 37.02 -21.86
C ALA A 92 -6.73 38.43 -22.31
N ALA A 93 -8.02 38.71 -22.53
CA ALA A 93 -8.49 40.04 -22.92
C ALA A 93 -8.14 41.14 -21.88
N HIS A 94 -8.16 40.80 -20.58
CA HIS A 94 -7.71 41.70 -19.53
C HIS A 94 -6.18 41.88 -19.56
N LEU A 95 -5.44 40.78 -19.73
CA LEU A 95 -3.97 40.81 -19.79
C LEU A 95 -3.46 41.56 -21.02
N ASP A 96 -4.11 41.44 -22.18
CA ASP A 96 -3.81 42.17 -23.40
C ASP A 96 -4.05 43.68 -23.23
N ALA A 97 -5.02 44.05 -22.40
CA ALA A 97 -5.27 45.44 -21.99
C ALA A 97 -4.27 45.98 -20.95
N GLY A 98 -3.21 45.22 -20.61
CA GLY A 98 -2.17 45.60 -19.67
C GLY A 98 -2.57 45.52 -18.19
N ARG A 99 -3.69 44.85 -17.86
CA ARG A 99 -4.21 44.75 -16.48
C ARG A 99 -3.57 43.60 -15.72
N THR A 100 -3.40 43.80 -14.42
CA THR A 100 -3.02 42.77 -13.48
C THR A 100 -4.26 41.95 -13.07
N VAL A 101 -4.23 40.63 -13.28
CA VAL A 101 -5.34 39.75 -13.03
C VAL A 101 -4.98 38.79 -11.91
N ALA A 102 -5.76 38.76 -10.82
CA ALA A 102 -5.68 37.76 -9.73
C ALA A 102 -6.84 36.75 -9.85
N VAL A 103 -6.50 35.49 -10.11
CA VAL A 103 -7.48 34.38 -10.13
C VAL A 103 -7.48 33.73 -8.76
N LEU A 104 -8.58 33.84 -8.06
CA LEU A 104 -8.76 33.31 -6.71
C LEU A 104 -9.05 31.80 -6.72
N ALA A 105 -8.33 31.06 -5.86
CA ALA A 105 -8.49 29.63 -5.69
C ALA A 105 -8.63 29.25 -4.20
N GLU A 106 -9.63 28.47 -3.85
CA GLU A 106 -9.72 27.85 -2.53
C GLU A 106 -8.53 26.89 -2.32
N GLY A 107 -7.93 26.90 -1.13
CA GLY A 107 -6.72 26.13 -0.85
C GLY A 107 -5.51 26.67 -1.61
N ASP A 108 -4.88 25.81 -2.39
CA ASP A 108 -3.72 26.11 -3.24
C ASP A 108 -4.10 26.02 -4.73
N PRO A 109 -3.66 26.99 -5.59
CA PRO A 109 -4.05 27.07 -6.99
C PRO A 109 -3.63 25.86 -7.84
N LEU A 110 -2.52 25.20 -7.48
CA LEU A 110 -1.95 24.07 -8.19
C LEU A 110 -2.26 22.72 -7.55
N PHE A 111 -3.10 22.70 -6.51
CA PHE A 111 -3.45 21.47 -5.78
C PHE A 111 -4.93 21.13 -5.98
N TYR A 112 -5.26 20.32 -6.98
CA TYR A 112 -6.63 19.96 -7.41
C TYR A 112 -7.54 21.16 -7.75
N GLY A 113 -6.98 22.34 -7.95
CA GLY A 113 -7.68 23.58 -8.23
C GLY A 113 -7.98 23.77 -9.72
N SER A 114 -9.05 24.51 -10.03
CA SER A 114 -9.43 24.82 -11.41
C SER A 114 -8.47 25.78 -12.11
N TYR A 115 -7.73 26.60 -11.36
CA TYR A 115 -6.72 27.50 -11.89
C TYR A 115 -5.68 26.78 -12.77
N MET A 116 -5.30 25.55 -12.44
CA MET A 116 -4.33 24.77 -13.22
C MET A 116 -4.67 24.68 -14.72
N HIS A 117 -5.96 24.62 -15.05
CA HIS A 117 -6.41 24.48 -16.45
C HIS A 117 -6.23 25.78 -17.23
N MET A 118 -6.39 26.92 -16.58
CA MET A 118 -6.15 28.25 -17.18
C MET A 118 -4.65 28.58 -17.20
N HIS A 119 -3.94 28.23 -16.14
CA HIS A 119 -2.48 28.40 -16.06
C HIS A 119 -1.78 27.75 -17.27
N LYS A 120 -2.09 26.48 -17.56
CA LYS A 120 -1.53 25.75 -18.71
C LYS A 120 -1.77 26.40 -20.07
N ARG A 121 -2.81 27.21 -20.21
CA ARG A 121 -3.15 27.91 -21.45
C ARG A 121 -2.53 29.29 -21.57
N LEU A 122 -2.19 29.90 -20.44
CA LEU A 122 -1.78 31.29 -20.37
C LEU A 122 -0.30 31.49 -20.04
N VAL A 123 0.36 30.50 -19.42
CA VAL A 123 1.75 30.63 -18.92
C VAL A 123 2.77 30.92 -20.02
N ASP A 124 2.57 30.40 -21.22
CA ASP A 124 3.46 30.63 -22.36
C ASP A 124 3.18 31.98 -23.08
N ARG A 125 2.05 32.64 -22.76
CA ARG A 125 1.60 33.85 -23.40
C ARG A 125 1.84 35.11 -22.55
N TYR A 126 1.82 34.98 -21.24
CA TYR A 126 1.85 36.11 -20.29
C TYR A 126 2.80 35.85 -19.13
N ASP A 127 3.27 36.93 -18.49
CA ASP A 127 3.97 36.86 -17.20
C ASP A 127 3.00 36.30 -16.12
N THR A 128 3.35 35.18 -15.52
CA THR A 128 2.51 34.50 -14.54
C THR A 128 3.24 34.24 -13.23
N GLU A 129 2.54 34.43 -12.13
CA GLU A 129 3.02 34.06 -10.78
C GLU A 129 1.96 33.26 -10.05
N VAL A 130 2.38 32.23 -9.32
CA VAL A 130 1.48 31.47 -8.45
C VAL A 130 1.81 31.78 -7.00
N VAL A 131 0.83 32.28 -6.27
CA VAL A 131 0.92 32.51 -4.83
C VAL A 131 0.33 31.29 -4.12
N PRO A 132 1.14 30.49 -3.41
CA PRO A 132 0.67 29.28 -2.76
C PRO A 132 -0.31 29.58 -1.63
N GLY A 133 -1.16 28.61 -1.31
CA GLY A 133 -2.10 28.70 -0.20
C GLY A 133 -2.07 27.45 0.69
N VAL A 134 -2.57 27.59 1.91
CA VAL A 134 -2.74 26.47 2.84
C VAL A 134 -3.78 25.50 2.25
N THR A 135 -3.39 24.25 2.06
CA THR A 135 -4.28 23.22 1.49
C THR A 135 -5.31 22.73 2.51
N SER A 136 -6.43 22.17 2.02
CA SER A 136 -7.42 21.52 2.88
C SER A 136 -6.85 20.30 3.64
N VAL A 137 -5.80 19.68 3.12
CA VAL A 137 -5.08 18.57 3.76
C VAL A 137 -4.40 19.05 5.04
N SER A 138 -3.62 20.13 4.95
CA SER A 138 -2.96 20.72 6.12
C SER A 138 -3.98 21.28 7.13
N ALA A 139 -5.05 21.88 6.63
CA ALA A 139 -6.12 22.40 7.48
C ALA A 139 -6.84 21.30 8.24
N ALA A 140 -7.16 20.19 7.57
CA ALA A 140 -7.80 19.04 8.21
C ALA A 140 -6.95 18.47 9.35
N ALA A 141 -5.65 18.28 9.15
CA ALA A 141 -4.74 17.82 10.20
C ALA A 141 -4.70 18.80 11.39
N ALA A 142 -4.59 20.11 11.11
CA ALA A 142 -4.60 21.14 12.14
C ALA A 142 -5.91 21.15 12.95
N ARG A 143 -7.06 20.92 12.28
CA ARG A 143 -8.36 20.86 12.95
C ARG A 143 -8.58 19.59 13.75
N LEU A 144 -7.98 18.48 13.33
CA LEU A 144 -7.94 17.22 14.10
C LEU A 144 -7.02 17.35 15.32
N GLY A 145 -6.07 18.29 15.31
CA GLY A 145 -5.08 18.45 16.39
C GLY A 145 -4.09 17.29 16.48
N THR A 146 -3.90 16.55 15.39
CA THR A 146 -2.98 15.42 15.30
C THR A 146 -1.97 15.62 14.18
N PRO A 147 -0.72 15.13 14.32
CA PRO A 147 0.21 15.09 13.22
C PRO A 147 -0.40 14.40 12.01
N LEU A 148 -0.21 14.96 10.83
CA LEU A 148 -0.64 14.32 9.59
C LEU A 148 0.30 13.17 9.25
N VAL A 149 1.60 13.41 9.33
CA VAL A 149 2.65 12.45 8.99
C VAL A 149 3.90 12.76 9.79
N GLU A 150 4.60 11.73 10.26
CA GLU A 150 5.81 11.87 11.07
C GLU A 150 6.95 10.97 10.58
N GLY A 151 8.17 11.37 10.88
CA GLY A 151 9.37 10.57 10.63
C GLY A 151 9.48 10.08 9.19
N GLU A 152 9.49 8.78 9.00
CA GLU A 152 9.62 8.12 7.70
C GLU A 152 8.28 7.62 7.13
N GLU A 153 7.15 8.00 7.72
CA GLU A 153 5.84 7.66 7.20
C GLU A 153 5.60 8.25 5.81
N VAL A 154 4.88 7.53 4.99
CA VAL A 154 4.50 7.97 3.65
C VAL A 154 3.08 8.51 3.66
N LEU A 155 2.92 9.80 3.33
CA LEU A 155 1.63 10.42 3.10
C LEU A 155 1.16 10.21 1.66
N THR A 156 0.00 9.59 1.49
CA THR A 156 -0.65 9.44 0.19
C THR A 156 -1.93 10.27 0.10
N ILE A 157 -2.03 11.13 -0.92
CA ILE A 157 -3.24 11.93 -1.17
C ILE A 157 -3.98 11.33 -2.35
N LEU A 158 -5.24 10.94 -2.13
CA LEU A 158 -6.06 10.20 -3.08
C LEU A 158 -7.32 11.00 -3.46
N PRO A 159 -7.65 11.10 -4.76
CA PRO A 159 -8.97 11.56 -5.13
C PRO A 159 -10.00 10.42 -4.97
N GLY A 160 -11.09 10.65 -4.24
CA GLY A 160 -12.17 9.68 -4.05
C GLY A 160 -12.88 9.24 -5.35
N THR A 161 -12.54 9.87 -6.46
CA THR A 161 -13.05 9.51 -7.80
C THR A 161 -12.36 8.29 -8.41
N LEU A 162 -11.24 7.82 -7.87
CA LEU A 162 -10.60 6.57 -8.30
C LEU A 162 -11.55 5.36 -8.19
N PRO A 163 -11.32 4.30 -8.98
CA PRO A 163 -12.01 3.02 -8.79
C PRO A 163 -11.85 2.50 -7.36
N GLU A 164 -12.85 1.80 -6.85
CA GLU A 164 -12.87 1.29 -5.48
C GLU A 164 -11.71 0.34 -5.19
N GLU A 165 -11.43 -0.57 -6.10
CA GLU A 165 -10.31 -1.51 -6.00
C GLU A 165 -8.96 -0.79 -5.89
N GLU A 166 -8.77 0.27 -6.66
CA GLU A 166 -7.55 1.07 -6.62
C GLU A 166 -7.43 1.86 -5.31
N LEU A 167 -8.54 2.42 -4.81
CA LEU A 167 -8.58 3.07 -3.50
C LEU A 167 -8.21 2.09 -2.40
N THR A 168 -8.83 0.90 -2.38
CA THR A 168 -8.57 -0.15 -1.40
C THR A 168 -7.10 -0.55 -1.39
N ALA A 169 -6.52 -0.79 -2.56
CA ALA A 169 -5.11 -1.18 -2.69
C ALA A 169 -4.16 -0.09 -2.18
N ARG A 170 -4.42 1.18 -2.53
CA ARG A 170 -3.58 2.32 -2.12
C ARG A 170 -3.71 2.61 -0.63
N LEU A 171 -4.93 2.55 -0.07
CA LEU A 171 -5.19 2.74 1.35
C LEU A 171 -4.52 1.65 2.21
N ALA A 172 -4.54 0.40 1.74
CA ALA A 172 -3.84 -0.69 2.40
C ALA A 172 -2.31 -0.56 2.33
N ALA A 173 -1.77 0.18 1.35
CA ALA A 173 -0.33 0.24 1.07
C ALA A 173 0.40 1.45 1.67
N THR A 174 -0.32 2.42 2.24
CA THR A 174 0.25 3.67 2.77
C THR A 174 0.17 3.74 4.28
N ASP A 175 1.07 4.49 4.90
CA ASP A 175 1.03 4.76 6.35
C ASP A 175 -0.09 5.74 6.68
N VAL A 176 -0.09 6.87 6.02
CA VAL A 176 -1.01 7.98 6.20
C VAL A 176 -1.72 8.28 4.88
N ALA A 177 -2.99 8.58 4.92
CA ALA A 177 -3.72 8.97 3.71
C ALA A 177 -4.67 10.14 3.96
N VAL A 178 -4.86 10.94 2.90
CA VAL A 178 -5.98 11.87 2.84
C VAL A 178 -6.77 11.62 1.55
N VAL A 179 -8.05 11.30 1.69
CA VAL A 179 -8.94 11.11 0.55
C VAL A 179 -9.76 12.39 0.36
N MET A 180 -9.58 13.01 -0.80
CA MET A 180 -10.27 14.24 -1.19
C MET A 180 -11.44 13.96 -2.12
N LYS A 181 -12.30 14.97 -2.35
CA LYS A 181 -13.47 14.90 -3.24
C LYS A 181 -14.49 13.85 -2.79
N LEU A 182 -14.78 13.82 -1.49
CA LEU A 182 -15.72 12.86 -0.90
C LEU A 182 -17.11 13.01 -1.51
N GLY A 183 -17.89 14.00 -1.12
CA GLY A 183 -19.23 14.25 -1.64
C GLY A 183 -19.93 12.98 -2.15
N ARG A 184 -20.22 12.91 -3.45
CA ARG A 184 -20.86 11.74 -4.09
C ARG A 184 -20.05 10.44 -4.05
N THR A 185 -18.75 10.50 -3.76
CA THR A 185 -17.88 9.31 -3.70
C THR A 185 -17.79 8.72 -2.29
N PHE A 186 -18.46 9.31 -1.31
CA PHE A 186 -18.30 8.94 0.09
C PHE A 186 -18.58 7.47 0.36
N THR A 187 -19.70 6.94 -0.14
CA THR A 187 -20.06 5.52 0.06
C THR A 187 -18.97 4.58 -0.48
N LYS A 188 -18.44 4.87 -1.68
CA LYS A 188 -17.35 4.12 -2.29
C LYS A 188 -16.06 4.22 -1.47
N VAL A 189 -15.71 5.41 -1.00
CA VAL A 189 -14.51 5.63 -0.18
C VAL A 189 -14.63 4.90 1.16
N ARG A 190 -15.82 4.93 1.79
CA ARG A 190 -16.11 4.18 3.03
C ARG A 190 -15.96 2.68 2.82
N SER A 191 -16.49 2.12 1.72
CA SER A 191 -16.33 0.71 1.35
C SER A 191 -14.85 0.33 1.13
N ALA A 192 -14.07 1.19 0.46
CA ALA A 192 -12.64 0.98 0.27
C ALA A 192 -11.85 1.01 1.59
N LEU A 193 -12.22 1.89 2.52
CA LEU A 193 -11.63 1.94 3.86
C LEU A 193 -11.97 0.69 4.70
N GLU A 194 -13.21 0.21 4.59
CA GLU A 194 -13.64 -1.03 5.24
C GLU A 194 -12.88 -2.23 4.67
N SER A 195 -12.83 -2.36 3.35
CA SER A 195 -12.13 -3.44 2.64
C SER A 195 -10.61 -3.44 2.87
N SER A 196 -10.02 -2.28 3.13
CA SER A 196 -8.61 -2.14 3.50
C SER A 196 -8.34 -2.36 4.99
N GLY A 197 -9.39 -2.58 5.82
CA GLY A 197 -9.29 -2.72 7.27
C GLY A 197 -8.99 -1.42 8.02
N ARG A 198 -9.15 -0.25 7.38
CA ARG A 198 -8.72 1.06 7.93
C ARG A 198 -9.85 2.01 8.29
N LEU A 199 -11.12 1.54 8.23
CA LEU A 199 -12.27 2.40 8.51
C LEU A 199 -12.24 2.96 9.95
N GLY A 200 -11.83 2.17 10.93
CA GLY A 200 -11.76 2.59 12.34
C GLY A 200 -10.69 3.65 12.64
N GLU A 201 -9.70 3.83 11.75
CA GLU A 201 -8.66 4.86 11.86
C GLU A 201 -9.09 6.17 11.20
N ALA A 202 -10.10 6.13 10.34
CA ALA A 202 -10.45 7.23 9.45
C ALA A 202 -11.23 8.33 10.20
N ARG A 203 -10.75 9.55 10.04
CA ARG A 203 -11.38 10.77 10.55
C ARG A 203 -12.06 11.52 9.42
N TYR A 204 -13.22 12.07 9.71
CA TYR A 204 -13.97 12.93 8.80
C TYR A 204 -13.78 14.39 9.15
N VAL A 205 -13.44 15.22 8.16
CA VAL A 205 -13.36 16.66 8.31
C VAL A 205 -14.15 17.32 7.18
N GLU A 206 -15.17 18.06 7.54
CA GLU A 206 -16.01 18.83 6.62
C GLU A 206 -15.76 20.31 6.82
N ARG A 207 -15.62 21.06 5.71
CA ARG A 207 -15.47 22.52 5.72
C ARG A 207 -14.42 23.01 6.72
N ALA A 208 -13.25 22.36 6.74
CA ALA A 208 -12.17 22.74 7.65
C ALA A 208 -11.94 24.25 7.66
N THR A 209 -11.95 24.85 8.83
CA THR A 209 -11.80 26.30 9.08
C THR A 209 -12.93 27.20 8.55
N MET A 210 -14.00 26.64 8.01
CA MET A 210 -15.17 27.39 7.52
C MET A 210 -16.33 27.38 8.52
N PRO A 211 -17.29 28.30 8.40
CA PRO A 211 -18.55 28.17 9.10
C PRO A 211 -19.26 26.85 8.77
N GLY A 212 -19.71 26.15 9.80
CA GLY A 212 -20.33 24.83 9.65
C GLY A 212 -19.35 23.67 9.54
N GLU A 213 -18.12 23.85 10.02
CA GLU A 213 -17.15 22.77 10.19
C GLU A 213 -17.72 21.61 11.01
N ARG A 214 -17.50 20.39 10.56
CA ARG A 214 -17.81 19.16 11.30
C ARG A 214 -16.60 18.24 11.30
N ILE A 215 -16.32 17.65 12.45
CA ILE A 215 -15.22 16.68 12.65
C ILE A 215 -15.78 15.48 13.39
N GLY A 216 -15.37 14.28 13.03
CA GLY A 216 -15.79 13.05 13.69
C GLY A 216 -15.15 11.79 13.12
N GLU A 217 -15.60 10.66 13.65
CA GLU A 217 -15.26 9.35 13.08
C GLU A 217 -15.94 9.19 11.72
N LEU A 218 -15.19 8.74 10.72
CA LEU A 218 -15.76 8.58 9.37
C LEU A 218 -16.83 7.49 9.34
N ALA A 219 -16.70 6.47 10.19
CA ALA A 219 -17.66 5.38 10.32
C ALA A 219 -19.08 5.85 10.70
N ASP A 220 -19.16 6.95 11.47
CA ASP A 220 -20.43 7.48 12.01
C ASP A 220 -21.12 8.50 11.10
N VAL A 221 -20.53 8.79 9.93
CA VAL A 221 -21.03 9.81 9.02
C VAL A 221 -22.12 9.24 8.10
N GLU A 222 -23.27 9.88 8.07
CA GLU A 222 -24.36 9.56 7.14
C GLU A 222 -24.00 9.99 5.71
N PRO A 223 -24.00 9.07 4.72
CA PRO A 223 -23.54 9.34 3.35
C PRO A 223 -24.23 10.52 2.67
N GLU A 224 -25.53 10.68 2.89
CA GLU A 224 -26.36 11.72 2.26
C GLU A 224 -26.02 13.12 2.78
N SER A 225 -25.36 13.20 3.94
CA SER A 225 -24.99 14.47 4.58
C SER A 225 -23.66 15.03 4.12
N VAL A 226 -22.88 14.30 3.32
CA VAL A 226 -21.49 14.63 2.98
C VAL A 226 -21.41 15.64 1.83
N PRO A 227 -20.97 16.89 2.07
CA PRO A 227 -20.78 17.87 1.01
C PRO A 227 -19.46 17.66 0.26
N TYR A 228 -19.31 18.39 -0.84
CA TYR A 228 -18.08 18.38 -1.65
C TYR A 228 -16.81 18.77 -0.86
N PHE A 229 -16.96 19.76 0.05
CA PHE A 229 -15.85 20.24 0.88
C PHE A 229 -15.62 19.35 2.10
N SER A 230 -15.32 18.10 1.87
CA SER A 230 -15.03 17.10 2.90
C SER A 230 -13.80 16.28 2.51
N VAL A 231 -13.06 15.86 3.52
CA VAL A 231 -11.91 14.96 3.38
C VAL A 231 -11.99 13.84 4.41
N ALA A 232 -11.52 12.66 4.04
CA ALA A 232 -11.22 11.58 4.97
C ALA A 232 -9.73 11.60 5.25
N VAL A 233 -9.36 11.55 6.51
CA VAL A 233 -7.96 11.57 6.97
C VAL A 233 -7.67 10.28 7.72
N LEU A 234 -6.65 9.57 7.31
CA LEU A 234 -5.98 8.53 8.08
C LEU A 234 -4.72 9.18 8.66
N PRO A 235 -4.77 9.71 9.89
CA PRO A 235 -3.65 10.43 10.48
C PRO A 235 -2.50 9.50 10.86
N SER A 236 -1.32 10.06 11.17
CA SER A 236 -0.24 9.32 11.78
C SER A 236 -0.70 8.59 13.03
N GLN A 237 -0.26 7.37 13.19
CA GLN A 237 -0.51 6.55 14.38
C GLN A 237 0.69 6.54 15.35
N VAL A 238 1.74 7.29 15.04
CA VAL A 238 3.01 7.25 15.81
C VAL A 238 2.82 7.72 17.25
N ASP A 239 1.90 8.66 17.50
CA ASP A 239 1.67 9.22 18.85
C ASP A 239 0.22 9.13 19.36
N THR A 240 -0.67 8.45 18.65
CA THR A 240 -2.00 8.18 19.20
C THR A 240 -1.87 7.16 20.31
N GLU A 241 -1.74 7.68 21.53
CA GLU A 241 -1.77 6.97 22.78
C GLU A 241 -0.79 5.76 22.83
N ARG A 242 0.31 5.91 23.56
CA ARG A 242 0.76 4.73 24.28
C ARG A 242 -0.49 4.19 24.97
N PRO A 243 -1.02 3.02 24.58
CA PRO A 243 -2.12 2.43 25.32
C PRO A 243 -1.65 2.46 26.78
N GLU A 244 -2.51 2.91 27.70
CA GLU A 244 -2.32 2.66 29.12
C GLU A 244 -1.78 1.24 29.21
N ALA A 245 -0.64 1.05 29.87
CA ALA A 245 0.13 -0.18 29.84
C ALA A 245 -0.85 -1.35 29.92
N ARG A 246 -1.08 -2.04 28.80
CA ARG A 246 -1.90 -3.24 28.80
C ARG A 246 -1.25 -4.11 29.85
N GLU A 247 -2.00 -4.58 30.82
CA GLU A 247 -1.47 -5.46 31.86
C GLU A 247 -0.69 -6.64 31.28
N ARG A 248 -0.93 -6.95 29.99
CA ARG A 248 -0.26 -8.02 29.23
C ARG A 248 -0.03 -7.58 27.78
N GLY A 249 1.18 -7.80 27.28
CA GLY A 249 1.51 -7.69 25.86
C GLY A 249 1.05 -8.91 25.06
N GLU A 250 1.37 -8.95 23.76
CA GLU A 250 1.09 -10.08 22.88
C GLU A 250 2.28 -10.36 21.95
N VAL A 251 2.39 -11.60 21.49
CA VAL A 251 3.28 -11.98 20.39
C VAL A 251 2.46 -12.35 19.17
N VAL A 252 2.75 -11.71 18.03
CA VAL A 252 2.16 -12.07 16.75
C VAL A 252 3.26 -12.55 15.81
N VAL A 253 3.22 -13.84 15.45
CA VAL A 253 4.17 -14.41 14.49
C VAL A 253 3.65 -14.16 13.09
N VAL A 254 4.35 -13.38 12.28
CA VAL A 254 3.87 -12.90 10.98
C VAL A 254 4.63 -13.49 9.80
N GLY A 255 3.89 -13.93 8.78
CA GLY A 255 4.46 -14.37 7.51
C GLY A 255 4.59 -13.21 6.53
N THR A 256 5.83 -12.94 6.08
CA THR A 256 6.10 -11.84 5.14
C THR A 256 6.03 -12.24 3.67
N GLY A 257 5.68 -13.49 3.39
CA GLY A 257 5.77 -14.01 2.03
C GLY A 257 7.21 -14.18 1.56
N PRO A 258 7.45 -14.47 0.29
CA PRO A 258 8.77 -14.78 -0.24
C PRO A 258 9.67 -13.54 -0.36
N ALA A 259 9.10 -12.36 -0.62
CA ALA A 259 9.88 -11.13 -0.76
C ALA A 259 9.01 -9.86 -0.73
N GLY A 260 9.36 -8.94 0.15
CA GLY A 260 8.91 -7.55 0.14
C GLY A 260 7.41 -7.27 0.37
N PRO A 261 7.03 -5.98 0.34
CA PRO A 261 5.73 -5.53 0.81
C PRO A 261 4.53 -6.00 0.00
N LEU A 262 4.72 -6.33 -1.29
CA LEU A 262 3.63 -6.81 -2.17
C LEU A 262 3.10 -8.19 -1.80
N TRP A 263 3.83 -8.94 -0.99
CA TRP A 263 3.46 -10.29 -0.56
C TRP A 263 2.84 -10.33 0.84
N LEU A 264 2.76 -9.19 1.53
CA LEU A 264 2.14 -9.09 2.85
C LEU A 264 0.63 -9.17 2.73
N THR A 265 0.02 -9.98 3.58
CA THR A 265 -1.44 -9.93 3.75
C THR A 265 -1.85 -8.63 4.46
N PRO A 266 -3.07 -8.13 4.25
CA PRO A 266 -3.55 -6.94 4.99
C PRO A 266 -3.44 -7.11 6.50
N GLU A 267 -3.76 -8.29 7.03
CA GLU A 267 -3.69 -8.59 8.46
C GLU A 267 -2.24 -8.55 8.99
N THR A 268 -1.30 -9.16 8.26
CA THR A 268 0.14 -9.07 8.59
C THR A 268 0.64 -7.62 8.58
N ARG A 269 0.18 -6.83 7.63
CA ARG A 269 0.54 -5.42 7.51
C ARG A 269 0.03 -4.62 8.71
N GLY A 270 -1.22 -4.86 9.11
CA GLY A 270 -1.80 -4.27 10.32
C GLY A 270 -1.05 -4.66 11.60
N ALA A 271 -0.71 -5.96 11.76
CA ALA A 271 0.03 -6.42 12.91
C ALA A 271 1.45 -5.84 13.00
N LEU A 272 2.15 -5.75 11.86
CA LEU A 272 3.46 -5.09 11.78
C LEU A 272 3.36 -3.60 12.12
N ALA A 273 2.29 -2.94 11.70
CA ALA A 273 2.06 -1.54 12.01
C ALA A 273 1.79 -1.29 13.50
N ALA A 274 1.07 -2.20 14.14
CA ALA A 274 0.67 -2.10 15.54
C ALA A 274 1.73 -2.57 16.53
N ALA A 275 2.81 -3.23 16.07
CA ALA A 275 3.85 -3.77 16.92
C ALA A 275 4.80 -2.68 17.45
N ASP A 276 5.13 -2.75 18.74
CA ASP A 276 6.14 -1.91 19.37
C ASP A 276 7.55 -2.43 19.07
N ASP A 277 7.69 -3.76 18.94
CA ASP A 277 8.95 -4.44 18.70
C ASP A 277 8.82 -5.42 17.53
N LEU A 278 9.80 -5.39 16.63
CA LEU A 278 9.97 -6.38 15.57
C LEU A 278 11.16 -7.26 15.90
N VAL A 279 10.92 -8.56 16.01
CA VAL A 279 11.95 -9.57 16.32
C VAL A 279 12.09 -10.52 15.15
N GLY A 280 13.29 -10.75 14.63
CA GLY A 280 13.44 -11.64 13.48
C GLY A 280 14.86 -11.82 12.99
N TYR A 281 15.00 -12.67 11.96
CA TYR A 281 16.23 -12.75 11.20
C TYR A 281 16.46 -11.45 10.43
N THR A 282 17.64 -10.85 10.54
CA THR A 282 17.97 -9.53 9.99
C THR A 282 17.51 -9.38 8.53
N THR A 283 17.78 -10.39 7.67
CA THR A 283 17.38 -10.37 6.26
C THR A 283 15.86 -10.27 6.06
N TYR A 284 15.04 -10.77 6.99
CA TYR A 284 13.59 -10.66 6.90
C TYR A 284 13.09 -9.34 7.43
N LEU A 285 13.71 -8.83 8.50
CA LEU A 285 13.44 -7.48 9.02
C LEU A 285 13.73 -6.39 7.98
N ASP A 286 14.80 -6.53 7.22
CA ASP A 286 15.18 -5.57 6.16
C ASP A 286 14.12 -5.47 5.03
N ARG A 287 13.23 -6.45 4.92
CA ARG A 287 12.12 -6.46 3.94
C ARG A 287 10.85 -5.78 4.46
N VAL A 288 10.78 -5.53 5.76
CA VAL A 288 9.65 -4.84 6.40
C VAL A 288 9.93 -3.34 6.39
N PRO A 289 8.99 -2.48 5.95
CA PRO A 289 9.15 -1.03 6.01
C PRO A 289 9.48 -0.56 7.41
N GLN A 290 10.39 0.41 7.53
CA GLN A 290 10.70 1.01 8.82
C GLN A 290 9.57 1.94 9.23
N ARG A 291 9.29 1.97 10.54
CA ARG A 291 8.33 2.90 11.13
C ARG A 291 8.94 3.58 12.34
N ALA A 292 8.63 4.86 12.51
CA ALA A 292 9.04 5.61 13.69
C ALA A 292 8.46 4.96 14.96
N GLY A 293 9.25 4.94 16.02
CA GLY A 293 8.84 4.38 17.31
C GLY A 293 8.94 2.86 17.45
N GLN A 294 9.15 2.11 16.36
CA GLN A 294 9.37 0.66 16.41
C GLN A 294 10.82 0.30 16.72
N VAL A 295 11.02 -0.64 17.64
CA VAL A 295 12.35 -1.20 17.92
C VAL A 295 12.56 -2.48 17.12
N ARG A 296 13.69 -2.61 16.45
CA ARG A 296 14.05 -3.80 15.66
C ARG A 296 15.14 -4.60 16.31
N HIS A 297 14.87 -5.88 16.53
CA HIS A 297 15.78 -6.84 17.15
C HIS A 297 16.17 -7.90 16.11
N GLY A 298 17.20 -7.58 15.33
CA GLY A 298 17.76 -8.50 14.33
C GLY A 298 18.72 -9.50 14.97
N SER A 299 18.63 -10.77 14.57
CA SER A 299 19.55 -11.81 15.00
C SER A 299 19.93 -12.74 13.85
N ASP A 300 20.96 -13.60 14.05
CA ASP A 300 21.35 -14.63 13.08
C ASP A 300 20.27 -15.73 13.00
N ASN A 301 20.21 -16.45 11.88
CA ASN A 301 19.24 -17.50 11.61
C ASN A 301 19.42 -18.78 12.47
N ARG A 302 20.36 -18.82 13.39
CA ARG A 302 20.71 -20.00 14.19
C ARG A 302 20.11 -20.05 15.60
N VAL A 303 19.45 -19.00 16.02
CA VAL A 303 18.98 -18.75 17.40
C VAL A 303 17.44 -18.66 17.47
N GLU A 304 16.75 -19.65 16.91
CA GLU A 304 15.28 -19.61 16.81
C GLU A 304 14.60 -19.63 18.18
N SER A 305 15.05 -20.51 19.10
CA SER A 305 14.50 -20.61 20.47
C SER A 305 14.79 -19.35 21.29
N GLU A 306 16.06 -18.86 21.26
CA GLU A 306 16.44 -17.63 21.96
C GLU A 306 15.65 -16.41 21.46
N ARG A 307 15.37 -16.37 20.15
CA ARG A 307 14.53 -15.33 19.55
C ARG A 307 13.08 -15.42 20.03
N ALA A 308 12.56 -16.63 20.18
CA ALA A 308 11.21 -16.87 20.69
C ALA A 308 11.10 -16.45 22.15
N GLU A 309 12.04 -16.86 23.00
CA GLU A 309 12.14 -16.45 24.41
C GLU A 309 12.21 -14.94 24.55
N PHE A 310 13.09 -14.28 23.78
CA PHE A 310 13.24 -12.83 23.81
C PHE A 310 11.93 -12.11 23.42
N ALA A 311 11.21 -12.60 22.41
CA ALA A 311 9.93 -12.02 22.00
C ALA A 311 8.86 -12.17 23.08
N LEU A 312 8.78 -13.33 23.72
CA LEU A 312 7.84 -13.60 24.81
C LEU A 312 8.18 -12.79 26.07
N ASP A 313 9.46 -12.59 26.38
CA ASP A 313 9.91 -11.72 27.47
C ASP A 313 9.52 -10.25 27.27
N LEU A 314 9.61 -9.75 26.05
CA LEU A 314 9.12 -8.41 25.71
C LEU A 314 7.61 -8.31 25.92
N ALA A 315 6.85 -9.33 25.49
CA ALA A 315 5.40 -9.37 25.64
C ALA A 315 4.99 -9.44 27.13
N ARG A 316 5.70 -10.19 27.99
CA ARG A 316 5.49 -10.18 29.45
C ARG A 316 5.64 -8.79 30.07
N ARG A 317 6.47 -7.94 29.48
CA ARG A 317 6.66 -6.54 29.88
C ARG A 317 5.61 -5.58 29.29
N GLY A 318 4.50 -6.12 28.74
CA GLY A 318 3.40 -5.33 28.19
C GLY A 318 3.59 -4.88 26.72
N ARG A 319 4.64 -5.36 26.03
CA ARG A 319 4.96 -4.96 24.65
C ARG A 319 4.16 -5.76 23.62
N ARG A 320 3.75 -5.13 22.53
CA ARG A 320 3.23 -5.81 21.34
C ARG A 320 4.40 -6.18 20.43
N VAL A 321 4.63 -7.46 20.27
CA VAL A 321 5.80 -7.97 19.58
C VAL A 321 5.40 -8.69 18.29
N ALA A 322 5.94 -8.28 17.15
CA ALA A 322 5.80 -9.05 15.90
C ALA A 322 7.09 -9.86 15.65
N VAL A 323 6.94 -11.19 15.62
CA VAL A 323 8.03 -12.11 15.22
C VAL A 323 7.96 -12.28 13.72
N VAL A 324 8.94 -11.73 13.00
CA VAL A 324 8.98 -11.65 11.54
C VAL A 324 9.60 -12.91 10.94
N SER A 325 8.82 -13.63 10.15
CA SER A 325 9.22 -14.86 9.46
C SER A 325 9.09 -14.71 7.95
N GLY A 326 10.04 -15.23 7.19
CA GLY A 326 9.93 -15.29 5.73
C GLY A 326 8.94 -16.38 5.30
N GLY A 327 8.23 -16.17 4.19
CA GLY A 327 7.23 -17.10 3.69
C GLY A 327 6.01 -17.16 4.59
N ASP A 328 5.59 -18.39 4.94
CA ASP A 328 4.56 -18.67 5.92
C ASP A 328 5.22 -19.09 7.24
N PRO A 329 4.83 -18.54 8.41
CA PRO A 329 5.49 -18.82 9.69
C PRO A 329 5.22 -20.23 10.21
N GLY A 330 4.17 -20.91 9.75
CA GLY A 330 3.81 -22.28 10.09
C GLY A 330 4.48 -23.34 9.20
N VAL A 331 5.23 -22.94 8.14
CA VAL A 331 5.86 -23.88 7.20
C VAL A 331 7.36 -23.87 7.35
N PHE A 332 7.89 -24.75 8.18
CA PHE A 332 9.33 -24.88 8.50
C PHE A 332 9.98 -23.56 8.95
N ALA A 333 9.28 -22.80 9.77
CA ALA A 333 9.63 -21.45 10.16
C ALA A 333 9.28 -21.14 11.63
N MET A 334 9.24 -19.86 12.01
CA MET A 334 9.28 -19.40 13.41
C MET A 334 8.06 -19.75 14.29
N ALA A 335 6.88 -20.04 13.70
CA ALA A 335 5.68 -20.25 14.52
C ALA A 335 5.84 -21.42 15.50
N THR A 336 6.41 -22.54 15.04
CA THR A 336 6.63 -23.71 15.89
C THR A 336 7.58 -23.37 17.05
N ALA A 337 8.69 -22.71 16.78
CA ALA A 337 9.66 -22.32 17.82
C ALA A 337 9.05 -21.38 18.87
N VAL A 338 8.21 -20.42 18.45
CA VAL A 338 7.51 -19.53 19.39
C VAL A 338 6.49 -20.29 20.22
N LEU A 339 5.70 -21.19 19.60
CA LEU A 339 4.68 -21.96 20.31
C LEU A 339 5.30 -22.98 21.27
N GLU A 340 6.42 -23.61 20.92
CA GLU A 340 7.16 -24.52 21.80
C GLU A 340 7.64 -23.81 23.08
N VAL A 341 8.14 -22.59 22.97
CA VAL A 341 8.56 -21.80 24.13
C VAL A 341 7.35 -21.26 24.90
N ALA A 342 6.31 -20.79 24.19
CA ALA A 342 5.08 -20.27 24.82
C ALA A 342 4.29 -21.36 25.59
N ALA A 343 4.52 -22.64 25.29
CA ALA A 343 3.93 -23.75 26.01
C ALA A 343 4.55 -24.01 27.40
N GLN A 344 5.65 -23.32 27.76
CA GLN A 344 6.25 -23.41 29.08
C GLN A 344 5.42 -22.60 30.10
N ASP A 345 5.35 -23.08 31.34
CA ASP A 345 4.55 -22.47 32.42
C ASP A 345 4.85 -20.97 32.60
N GLU A 346 6.09 -20.59 32.37
CA GLU A 346 6.57 -19.20 32.49
C GLU A 346 5.87 -18.24 31.53
N TYR A 347 5.47 -18.71 30.33
CA TYR A 347 4.87 -17.92 29.27
C TYR A 347 3.39 -18.22 29.01
N ALA A 348 2.77 -19.09 29.84
CA ALA A 348 1.40 -19.55 29.67
C ALA A 348 0.36 -18.42 29.57
N ASP A 349 0.66 -17.28 30.16
CA ASP A 349 -0.19 -16.09 30.17
C ASP A 349 0.01 -15.13 28.98
N VAL A 350 1.01 -15.35 28.13
CA VAL A 350 1.31 -14.49 26.98
C VAL A 350 0.46 -14.91 25.77
N PRO A 351 -0.44 -14.06 25.27
CA PRO A 351 -1.18 -14.35 24.07
C PRO A 351 -0.24 -14.47 22.86
N VAL A 352 -0.37 -15.56 22.10
CA VAL A 352 0.37 -15.79 20.86
C VAL A 352 -0.61 -15.99 19.70
N ARG A 353 -0.44 -15.21 18.63
CA ARG A 353 -1.17 -15.37 17.37
C ARG A 353 -0.21 -15.65 16.23
N VAL A 354 -0.68 -16.41 15.23
CA VAL A 354 0.09 -16.71 14.02
C VAL A 354 -0.70 -16.21 12.81
N LEU A 355 -0.08 -15.33 12.02
CA LEU A 355 -0.66 -14.79 10.80
C LEU A 355 0.01 -15.41 9.57
N PRO A 356 -0.77 -15.95 8.62
CA PRO A 356 -0.22 -16.66 7.48
C PRO A 356 0.52 -15.72 6.51
N GLY A 357 1.40 -16.32 5.71
CA GLY A 357 2.05 -15.67 4.59
C GLY A 357 2.11 -16.58 3.37
N VAL A 358 2.42 -16.05 2.21
CA VAL A 358 2.59 -16.87 1.00
C VAL A 358 3.87 -17.67 1.13
N THR A 359 3.72 -19.00 1.28
CA THR A 359 4.87 -19.92 1.39
C THR A 359 5.64 -20.04 0.07
N ALA A 360 6.94 -20.35 0.17
CA ALA A 360 7.82 -20.47 -1.00
C ALA A 360 7.30 -21.44 -2.07
N ALA A 361 6.67 -22.55 -1.67
CA ALA A 361 6.09 -23.52 -2.61
C ALA A 361 5.00 -22.89 -3.49
N ASN A 362 4.04 -22.18 -2.88
CA ASN A 362 2.95 -21.54 -3.60
C ASN A 362 3.47 -20.39 -4.49
N ALA A 363 4.45 -19.62 -3.99
CA ALA A 363 5.06 -18.55 -4.78
C ALA A 363 5.81 -19.09 -6.01
N ALA A 364 6.59 -20.15 -5.84
CA ALA A 364 7.31 -20.82 -6.94
C ALA A 364 6.33 -21.46 -7.94
N ALA A 365 5.27 -22.12 -7.44
CA ALA A 365 4.26 -22.70 -8.29
C ALA A 365 3.57 -21.66 -9.17
N ALA A 366 3.20 -20.52 -8.60
CA ALA A 366 2.57 -19.41 -9.33
C ALA A 366 3.47 -18.80 -10.44
N ARG A 367 4.79 -18.85 -10.26
CA ARG A 367 5.75 -18.42 -11.29
C ARG A 367 5.95 -19.43 -12.41
N ALA A 368 5.77 -20.73 -12.11
CA ALA A 368 5.96 -21.81 -13.08
C ALA A 368 4.66 -22.26 -13.75
N GLY A 369 3.51 -21.89 -13.19
CA GLY A 369 2.20 -22.35 -13.64
C GLY A 369 1.37 -22.95 -12.50
N ALA A 370 1.03 -24.25 -12.57
CA ALA A 370 0.27 -24.95 -11.53
C ALA A 370 0.84 -26.36 -11.24
N PRO A 371 2.15 -26.49 -10.93
CA PRO A 371 2.73 -27.82 -10.63
C PRO A 371 2.09 -28.48 -9.40
N LEU A 372 1.55 -27.72 -8.46
CA LEU A 372 0.87 -28.21 -7.25
C LEU A 372 -0.64 -28.40 -7.47
N GLY A 373 -1.09 -28.64 -8.70
CA GLY A 373 -2.51 -28.76 -9.05
C GLY A 373 -3.17 -30.07 -8.61
N HIS A 374 -2.41 -31.02 -8.06
CA HIS A 374 -2.87 -32.28 -7.47
C HIS A 374 -2.25 -32.45 -6.08
N ASP A 375 -2.43 -33.64 -5.46
CA ASP A 375 -1.86 -33.91 -4.14
C ASP A 375 -0.34 -33.71 -4.13
N TYR A 376 0.15 -33.06 -3.12
CA TYR A 376 1.57 -32.80 -2.97
C TYR A 376 2.03 -32.88 -1.53
N ALA A 377 3.31 -33.17 -1.34
CA ALA A 377 3.96 -33.20 -0.03
C ALA A 377 5.04 -32.12 0.07
N THR A 378 5.15 -31.50 1.27
CA THR A 378 6.22 -30.57 1.60
C THR A 378 7.26 -31.26 2.49
N ILE A 379 8.51 -31.27 2.08
CA ILE A 379 9.60 -31.94 2.81
C ILE A 379 10.78 -30.96 2.94
N SER A 380 11.24 -30.73 4.18
CA SER A 380 12.48 -30.01 4.42
C SER A 380 13.69 -30.96 4.34
N LEU A 381 14.66 -30.63 3.51
CA LEU A 381 15.93 -31.35 3.39
C LEU A 381 16.94 -30.98 4.49
N SER A 382 16.55 -30.13 5.45
CA SER A 382 17.39 -29.79 6.59
C SER A 382 17.49 -30.96 7.57
N ASP A 383 18.69 -31.46 7.75
CA ASP A 383 19.07 -32.53 8.70
C ASP A 383 19.49 -32.01 10.07
N ARG A 384 19.20 -30.74 10.38
CA ARG A 384 19.57 -30.10 11.67
C ARG A 384 18.69 -30.55 12.83
N LEU A 385 17.37 -30.70 12.58
CA LEU A 385 16.38 -31.02 13.60
C LEU A 385 15.90 -32.48 13.52
N LYS A 386 16.27 -33.22 12.49
CA LYS A 386 15.93 -34.62 12.27
C LYS A 386 17.03 -35.31 11.45
N PRO A 387 17.34 -36.61 11.70
CA PRO A 387 18.36 -37.32 10.94
C PRO A 387 17.96 -37.50 9.47
N TRP A 388 18.97 -37.62 8.61
CA TRP A 388 18.77 -37.76 7.17
C TRP A 388 17.94 -39.02 6.80
N GLU A 389 18.08 -40.11 7.55
CA GLU A 389 17.35 -41.37 7.34
C GLU A 389 15.83 -41.13 7.36
N VAL A 390 15.34 -40.30 8.28
CA VAL A 390 13.93 -39.92 8.34
C VAL A 390 13.51 -39.09 7.12
N ILE A 391 14.38 -38.22 6.63
CA ILE A 391 14.10 -37.44 5.41
C ILE A 391 14.05 -38.37 4.20
N ALA A 392 15.01 -39.28 4.08
CA ALA A 392 15.10 -40.26 3.00
C ALA A 392 13.88 -41.20 2.94
N GLU A 393 13.41 -41.67 4.09
CA GLU A 393 12.19 -42.48 4.19
C GLU A 393 10.96 -41.73 3.69
N ARG A 394 10.78 -40.46 4.12
CA ARG A 394 9.69 -39.60 3.66
C ARG A 394 9.75 -39.28 2.16
N LEU A 395 10.94 -39.06 1.63
CA LEU A 395 11.14 -38.88 0.18
C LEU A 395 10.71 -40.10 -0.60
N ARG A 396 11.13 -41.31 -0.19
CA ARG A 396 10.74 -42.56 -0.84
C ARG A 396 9.23 -42.78 -0.77
N ALA A 397 8.62 -42.64 0.42
CA ALA A 397 7.20 -42.84 0.59
C ALA A 397 6.37 -41.88 -0.30
N ALA A 398 6.70 -40.61 -0.32
CA ALA A 398 6.01 -39.63 -1.14
C ALA A 398 6.27 -39.80 -2.66
N ALA A 399 7.45 -40.23 -3.03
CA ALA A 399 7.79 -40.55 -4.41
C ALA A 399 7.08 -41.79 -4.91
N SER A 400 7.04 -42.88 -4.12
CA SER A 400 6.33 -44.11 -4.48
C SER A 400 4.81 -43.91 -4.57
N ALA A 401 4.24 -42.99 -3.77
CA ALA A 401 2.83 -42.59 -3.84
C ALA A 401 2.51 -41.61 -4.97
N ASP A 402 3.45 -41.31 -5.84
CA ASP A 402 3.32 -40.40 -6.96
C ASP A 402 2.92 -38.93 -6.62
N LEU A 403 3.20 -38.49 -5.41
CA LEU A 403 2.93 -37.09 -4.99
C LEU A 403 3.88 -36.12 -5.64
N VAL A 404 3.42 -34.92 -5.99
CA VAL A 404 4.30 -33.79 -6.27
C VAL A 404 5.04 -33.38 -5.01
N LEU A 405 6.31 -33.05 -5.10
CA LEU A 405 7.15 -32.74 -3.93
C LEU A 405 7.62 -31.28 -3.94
N ALA A 406 7.36 -30.55 -2.84
CA ALA A 406 7.97 -29.26 -2.57
C ALA A 406 9.11 -29.42 -1.56
N LEU A 407 10.36 -29.30 -2.03
CA LEU A 407 11.55 -29.53 -1.22
C LEU A 407 12.10 -28.20 -0.70
N TYR A 408 11.97 -28.00 0.61
CA TYR A 408 12.43 -26.83 1.36
C TYR A 408 13.84 -27.01 1.88
N ASN A 409 14.53 -25.89 2.12
CA ASN A 409 15.88 -25.85 2.69
C ASN A 409 16.87 -26.79 1.97
N PRO A 410 16.90 -26.79 0.64
CA PRO A 410 17.60 -27.82 -0.12
C PRO A 410 19.13 -27.73 0.02
N GLY A 411 19.68 -26.54 0.24
CA GLY A 411 21.13 -26.35 0.36
C GLY A 411 21.51 -25.23 1.31
N SER A 412 22.74 -25.27 1.83
CA SER A 412 23.37 -24.18 2.59
C SER A 412 24.89 -24.28 2.46
N ARG A 413 25.63 -23.31 3.02
CA ARG A 413 27.11 -23.37 3.05
C ARG A 413 27.66 -24.66 3.69
N SER A 414 26.95 -25.26 4.64
CA SER A 414 27.33 -26.48 5.33
C SER A 414 26.55 -27.74 4.91
N ARG A 415 25.54 -27.59 4.05
CA ARG A 415 24.69 -28.68 3.55
C ARG A 415 24.74 -28.70 2.03
N THR A 416 25.64 -29.47 1.49
CA THR A 416 25.96 -29.47 0.04
C THR A 416 25.61 -30.76 -0.67
N TRP A 417 25.34 -31.85 0.07
CA TRP A 417 25.14 -33.19 -0.48
C TRP A 417 23.67 -33.64 -0.50
N GLN A 418 22.79 -33.00 0.30
CA GLN A 418 21.40 -33.43 0.49
C GLN A 418 20.61 -33.45 -0.82
N VAL A 419 20.78 -32.44 -1.67
CA VAL A 419 20.10 -32.39 -2.99
C VAL A 419 20.54 -33.54 -3.90
N SER A 420 21.83 -33.87 -3.91
CA SER A 420 22.36 -35.02 -4.68
C SER A 420 21.71 -36.32 -4.22
N LYS A 421 21.67 -36.56 -2.90
CA LYS A 421 21.03 -37.74 -2.32
C LYS A 421 19.54 -37.78 -2.54
N ALA A 422 18.83 -36.66 -2.42
CA ALA A 422 17.41 -36.56 -2.72
C ALA A 422 17.14 -36.91 -4.20
N ARG A 423 17.94 -36.37 -5.13
CA ARG A 423 17.84 -36.68 -6.56
C ARG A 423 18.05 -38.19 -6.84
N GLU A 424 19.08 -38.81 -6.24
CA GLU A 424 19.35 -40.24 -6.38
C GLU A 424 18.10 -41.05 -5.92
N LEU A 425 17.58 -40.81 -4.73
CA LEU A 425 16.38 -41.48 -4.18
C LEU A 425 15.14 -41.28 -5.06
N LEU A 426 14.94 -40.07 -5.57
CA LEU A 426 13.79 -39.75 -6.40
C LEU A 426 13.85 -40.51 -7.75
N LEU A 427 15.05 -40.68 -8.33
CA LEU A 427 15.23 -41.42 -9.57
C LEU A 427 14.97 -42.94 -9.42
N GLU A 428 14.92 -43.48 -8.21
CA GLU A 428 14.47 -44.86 -7.94
C GLU A 428 12.96 -45.03 -8.23
N HIS A 429 12.18 -43.93 -8.17
CA HIS A 429 10.72 -43.92 -8.24
C HIS A 429 10.13 -43.04 -9.34
N ARG A 430 10.95 -42.19 -9.97
CA ARG A 430 10.55 -41.23 -10.98
C ARG A 430 11.32 -41.40 -12.26
N ALA A 431 10.68 -41.11 -13.38
CA ALA A 431 11.34 -41.09 -14.67
C ALA A 431 12.43 -40.00 -14.72
N PRO A 432 13.55 -40.22 -15.43
CA PRO A 432 14.63 -39.25 -15.54
C PRO A 432 14.20 -37.90 -16.12
N ASP A 433 13.15 -37.87 -16.92
CA ASP A 433 12.57 -36.68 -17.56
C ASP A 433 11.48 -35.99 -16.72
N THR A 434 11.18 -36.49 -15.51
CA THR A 434 10.25 -35.83 -14.58
C THR A 434 10.60 -34.35 -14.43
N PRO A 435 9.62 -33.43 -14.62
CA PRO A 435 9.91 -32.01 -14.53
C PRO A 435 10.22 -31.58 -13.09
N VAL A 436 11.24 -30.76 -12.95
CA VAL A 436 11.61 -30.10 -11.69
C VAL A 436 11.65 -28.60 -11.91
N VAL A 437 10.84 -27.86 -11.14
CA VAL A 437 10.94 -26.41 -11.06
C VAL A 437 12.02 -26.05 -10.05
N VAL A 438 13.05 -25.36 -10.52
CA VAL A 438 14.12 -24.79 -9.68
C VAL A 438 13.83 -23.29 -9.55
N ALA A 439 13.27 -22.89 -8.42
CA ALA A 439 12.88 -21.50 -8.18
C ALA A 439 13.75 -20.90 -7.09
N ARG A 440 14.50 -19.87 -7.46
CA ARG A 440 15.43 -19.16 -6.59
C ARG A 440 15.00 -17.72 -6.39
N ASP A 441 15.02 -17.25 -5.14
CA ASP A 441 14.77 -15.86 -4.72
C ASP A 441 13.44 -15.29 -5.28
N VAL A 442 12.38 -16.12 -5.26
CA VAL A 442 11.05 -15.77 -5.82
C VAL A 442 10.54 -14.46 -5.22
N GLY A 443 10.15 -13.52 -6.08
CA GLY A 443 9.72 -12.18 -5.70
C GLY A 443 10.85 -11.21 -5.33
N GLY A 444 12.09 -11.67 -5.22
CA GLY A 444 13.27 -10.84 -4.96
C GLY A 444 13.94 -10.32 -6.23
N SER A 445 14.94 -9.45 -6.07
CA SER A 445 15.69 -8.87 -7.19
C SER A 445 16.56 -9.89 -7.97
N GLY A 446 16.83 -11.04 -7.35
CA GLY A 446 17.59 -12.16 -7.95
C GLY A 446 16.70 -13.31 -8.40
N GLU A 447 15.38 -13.08 -8.62
CA GLU A 447 14.43 -14.12 -9.02
C GLU A 447 14.89 -14.86 -10.28
N ARG A 448 14.95 -16.21 -10.17
CA ARG A 448 15.17 -17.11 -11.29
C ARG A 448 14.27 -18.33 -11.14
N VAL A 449 13.50 -18.62 -12.18
CA VAL A 449 12.67 -19.82 -12.25
C VAL A 449 13.06 -20.58 -13.50
N ARG A 450 13.46 -21.84 -13.33
CA ARG A 450 13.83 -22.73 -14.43
C ARG A 450 13.13 -24.06 -14.28
N ILE A 451 12.86 -24.69 -15.40
CA ILE A 451 12.29 -26.04 -15.47
C ILE A 451 13.38 -26.93 -16.06
N VAL A 452 13.77 -27.95 -15.31
CA VAL A 452 14.79 -28.94 -15.71
C VAL A 452 14.21 -30.35 -15.58
N ARG A 453 14.84 -31.35 -16.19
CA ARG A 453 14.53 -32.75 -15.93
C ARG A 453 15.18 -33.19 -14.62
N LEU A 454 14.57 -34.13 -13.90
CA LEU A 454 15.11 -34.64 -12.65
C LEU A 454 16.56 -35.17 -12.80
N ALA A 455 16.84 -35.85 -13.89
CA ALA A 455 18.19 -36.34 -14.18
C ALA A 455 19.22 -35.21 -14.36
N ASP A 456 18.78 -34.04 -14.82
CA ASP A 456 19.65 -32.88 -15.13
C ASP A 456 19.70 -31.84 -13.98
N LEU A 457 19.07 -32.14 -12.86
CA LEU A 457 19.10 -31.25 -11.69
C LEU A 457 20.53 -31.15 -11.16
N ASP A 458 21.14 -29.98 -11.30
CA ASP A 458 22.46 -29.71 -10.78
C ASP A 458 22.43 -29.21 -9.34
N PRO A 459 22.92 -29.98 -8.35
CA PRO A 459 22.97 -29.56 -6.96
C PRO A 459 23.81 -28.29 -6.71
N ALA A 460 24.79 -27.99 -7.59
CA ALA A 460 25.62 -26.79 -7.42
C ALA A 460 24.88 -25.47 -7.66
N GLU A 461 23.73 -25.52 -8.36
CA GLU A 461 22.88 -24.36 -8.62
C GLU A 461 21.83 -24.11 -7.53
N VAL A 462 21.80 -24.94 -6.47
CA VAL A 462 20.78 -24.92 -5.42
C VAL A 462 21.39 -24.36 -4.12
N ASP A 463 20.83 -23.28 -3.62
CA ASP A 463 21.26 -22.60 -2.40
C ASP A 463 20.11 -22.42 -1.38
N MET A 464 20.35 -21.70 -0.28
CA MET A 464 19.37 -21.40 0.77
C MET A 464 18.15 -20.60 0.31
N ARG A 465 18.25 -19.92 -0.85
CA ARG A 465 17.15 -19.12 -1.42
C ARG A 465 16.36 -19.91 -2.46
N THR A 466 16.68 -21.20 -2.63
CA THR A 466 16.07 -22.06 -3.66
C THR A 466 14.99 -22.95 -3.04
N ILE A 467 13.89 -23.12 -3.75
CA ILE A 467 12.91 -24.16 -3.54
C ILE A 467 12.83 -25.05 -4.80
N LEU A 468 12.65 -26.33 -4.60
CA LEU A 468 12.49 -27.29 -5.71
C LEU A 468 11.07 -27.85 -5.69
N LEU A 469 10.39 -27.83 -6.86
CA LEU A 469 9.11 -28.52 -7.02
C LEU A 469 9.33 -29.69 -7.99
N VAL A 470 9.30 -30.89 -7.47
CA VAL A 470 9.49 -32.11 -8.27
C VAL A 470 8.13 -32.66 -8.67
N GLY A 471 7.91 -32.81 -9.96
CA GLY A 471 6.64 -33.29 -10.52
C GLY A 471 6.32 -34.75 -10.17
N SER A 472 5.06 -35.13 -10.36
CA SER A 472 4.57 -36.52 -10.40
C SER A 472 4.76 -37.09 -11.80
N SER A 473 4.38 -38.36 -11.99
CA SER A 473 4.31 -39.01 -13.33
C SER A 473 3.37 -38.29 -14.30
N GLN A 474 2.40 -37.54 -13.77
CA GLN A 474 1.39 -36.81 -14.55
C GLN A 474 1.74 -35.34 -14.81
N THR A 475 2.78 -34.82 -14.21
CA THR A 475 3.20 -33.42 -14.42
C THR A 475 3.60 -33.16 -15.87
N ARG A 476 3.09 -32.09 -16.46
CA ARG A 476 3.27 -31.71 -17.86
C ARG A 476 4.00 -30.38 -17.97
N VAL A 477 4.83 -30.27 -19.00
CA VAL A 477 5.48 -29.05 -19.44
C VAL A 477 4.99 -28.71 -20.84
N VAL A 478 4.54 -27.46 -21.04
CA VAL A 478 4.15 -26.94 -22.36
C VAL A 478 4.94 -25.69 -22.65
N ARG A 479 5.41 -25.57 -23.88
CA ARG A 479 5.96 -24.31 -24.42
C ARG A 479 4.85 -23.52 -25.08
N ARG A 480 4.71 -22.25 -24.71
CA ARG A 480 3.86 -21.29 -25.38
C ARG A 480 4.53 -20.77 -26.66
N GLY A 481 3.76 -20.09 -27.49
CA GLY A 481 4.25 -19.52 -28.76
C GLY A 481 5.32 -18.43 -28.61
N ASP A 482 5.41 -17.80 -27.43
CA ASP A 482 6.44 -16.84 -27.02
C ASP A 482 7.73 -17.49 -26.48
N GLY A 483 7.75 -18.83 -26.41
CA GLY A 483 8.88 -19.61 -25.87
C GLY A 483 8.85 -19.84 -24.37
N GLU A 484 7.88 -19.25 -23.64
CA GLU A 484 7.70 -19.48 -22.21
C GLU A 484 7.29 -20.94 -21.92
N GLN A 485 7.85 -21.51 -20.86
CA GLN A 485 7.48 -22.85 -20.39
C GLN A 485 6.53 -22.76 -19.19
N ILE A 486 5.43 -23.49 -19.26
CA ILE A 486 4.46 -23.62 -18.15
C ILE A 486 4.42 -25.07 -17.71
N VAL A 487 4.42 -25.26 -16.37
CA VAL A 487 4.30 -26.56 -15.72
C VAL A 487 2.96 -26.65 -14.99
N TRP A 488 2.26 -27.75 -15.16
CA TRP A 488 1.11 -28.05 -14.31
C TRP A 488 0.98 -29.56 -14.09
N THR A 489 0.32 -29.94 -13.00
CA THR A 489 -0.10 -31.32 -12.73
C THR A 489 -1.60 -31.42 -12.92
N PRO A 490 -2.11 -32.34 -13.76
CA PRO A 490 -3.54 -32.52 -14.01
C PRO A 490 -4.30 -32.85 -12.72
N ARG A 491 -5.55 -32.39 -12.63
CA ARG A 491 -6.46 -32.66 -11.51
C ARG A 491 -6.99 -34.08 -11.49
N ARG A 492 -6.83 -34.82 -12.59
CA ARG A 492 -7.32 -36.18 -12.73
C ARG A 492 -6.21 -37.08 -13.26
N TYR A 493 -6.11 -38.26 -12.72
CA TYR A 493 -5.32 -39.32 -13.35
C TYR A 493 -6.06 -39.79 -14.60
N PRO A 494 -5.35 -40.27 -15.64
CA PRO A 494 -5.98 -40.99 -16.74
C PRO A 494 -6.79 -42.16 -16.19
N GLU A 495 -7.99 -42.42 -16.75
CA GLU A 495 -8.73 -43.63 -16.46
C GLU A 495 -7.84 -44.84 -16.91
N ALA A 496 -7.69 -45.83 -16.01
CA ALA A 496 -6.88 -47.01 -16.24
C ALA A 496 -7.45 -47.91 -17.36
#